data_febb1e494ed80ea63c04aaf5acc76bef
#
_entry.id   febb1e494ed80ea63c04aaf5acc76bef
#
_cell.length_a   1.000
_cell.length_b   1.000
_cell.length_c   1.000
_cell.angle_alpha   90.00
_cell.angle_beta   90.00
_cell.angle_gamma   90.00
#
_symmetry.space_group_name_H-M   'P 1'
#
loop_
_entity.id
_entity.type
_entity.pdbx_description
1 polymer ?
#
loop_
_entity_poly.entity_id
_entity_poly.type
_entity_poly.pdbx_seq_one_letter_code
_entity_poly.pdbx_strand_id
1 'polypeptide(L)'
;MFASWVSVEFKLYLIKEFQRLKEDESHRLSLAWNLNRTLSKLNYRIHTDAIKTHLIPAAVTSSQAAITYASEADMLNVALFGHTAKQWRDANPKLEGNMRDYATIEQLLVLANIEGMNAELIHMGLSQGERLKRLNQIAIRQMQVLTSASAIKQLKK
;
A
#
# COMPACT_ATOMS: atom_id res chain seq x y z
N MET A 1 -18.75 45.45 -11.80
CA MET A 1 -20.22 45.57 -11.83
C MET A 1 -20.93 44.59 -12.79
N PHE A 2 -20.37 43.38 -12.96
CA PHE A 2 -20.98 42.33 -13.82
C PHE A 2 -21.87 41.32 -13.08
N ALA A 3 -21.99 41.43 -11.76
CA ALA A 3 -22.68 40.41 -10.93
C ALA A 3 -24.21 40.64 -10.78
N SER A 4 -24.80 41.70 -11.32
CA SER A 4 -26.21 42.02 -11.11
C SER A 4 -27.17 41.41 -12.13
N TRP A 5 -26.65 40.77 -13.19
CA TRP A 5 -27.47 40.24 -14.30
C TRP A 5 -27.78 38.75 -14.17
N VAL A 6 -27.19 38.06 -13.19
CA VAL A 6 -27.46 36.64 -12.99
C VAL A 6 -28.68 36.51 -12.08
N SER A 7 -29.77 35.88 -12.58
CA SER A 7 -30.99 35.69 -11.81
C SER A 7 -30.73 34.88 -10.52
N VAL A 8 -31.54 35.10 -9.50
CA VAL A 8 -31.43 34.35 -8.22
C VAL A 8 -31.61 32.86 -8.46
N GLU A 9 -32.50 32.48 -9.37
CA GLU A 9 -32.74 31.07 -9.73
C GLU A 9 -31.52 30.44 -10.34
N PHE A 10 -30.76 31.14 -11.21
CA PHE A 10 -29.53 30.64 -11.80
C PHE A 10 -28.42 30.50 -10.77
N LYS A 11 -28.30 31.42 -9.82
CA LYS A 11 -27.35 31.30 -8.70
C LYS A 11 -27.65 30.08 -7.83
N LEU A 12 -28.93 29.87 -7.51
CA LEU A 12 -29.35 28.69 -6.74
C LEU A 12 -29.13 27.40 -7.50
N TYR A 13 -29.34 27.39 -8.81
CA TYR A 13 -29.02 26.24 -9.65
C TYR A 13 -27.53 25.90 -9.62
N LEU A 14 -26.64 26.90 -9.81
CA LEU A 14 -25.21 26.71 -9.76
C LEU A 14 -24.74 26.19 -8.40
N ILE A 15 -25.29 26.70 -7.30
CA ILE A 15 -24.94 26.25 -5.94
C ILE A 15 -25.35 24.79 -5.76
N LYS A 16 -26.57 24.41 -6.16
CA LYS A 16 -27.05 23.03 -6.06
C LYS A 16 -26.22 22.06 -6.91
N GLU A 17 -25.86 22.47 -8.13
CA GLU A 17 -25.08 21.65 -9.03
C GLU A 17 -23.63 21.47 -8.51
N PHE A 18 -23.04 22.53 -7.96
CA PHE A 18 -21.75 22.46 -7.31
C PHE A 18 -21.76 21.55 -6.08
N GLN A 19 -22.78 21.63 -5.24
CA GLN A 19 -22.96 20.75 -4.09
C GLN A 19 -23.08 19.28 -4.52
N ARG A 20 -23.90 19.00 -5.53
CA ARG A 20 -24.07 17.65 -6.10
C ARG A 20 -22.76 17.08 -6.62
N LEU A 21 -22.02 17.86 -7.40
CA LEU A 21 -20.71 17.43 -7.92
C LEU A 21 -19.69 17.16 -6.81
N LYS A 22 -19.70 17.98 -5.76
CA LYS A 22 -18.81 17.80 -4.61
C LYS A 22 -19.17 16.55 -3.79
N GLU A 23 -20.45 16.26 -3.63
CA GLU A 23 -20.95 15.04 -2.98
C GLU A 23 -20.59 13.80 -3.80
N ASP A 24 -20.80 13.83 -5.12
CA ASP A 24 -20.43 12.73 -6.04
C ASP A 24 -18.92 12.44 -6.00
N GLU A 25 -18.09 13.48 -5.97
CA GLU A 25 -16.63 13.31 -5.87
C GLU A 25 -16.21 12.76 -4.51
N SER A 26 -16.78 13.25 -3.42
CA SER A 26 -16.55 12.75 -2.07
C SER A 26 -16.94 11.27 -1.94
N HIS A 27 -18.08 10.89 -2.50
CA HIS A 27 -18.55 9.50 -2.52
C HIS A 27 -17.61 8.60 -3.33
N ARG A 28 -17.16 9.05 -4.50
CA ARG A 28 -16.20 8.34 -5.35
C ARG A 28 -14.85 8.13 -4.65
N LEU A 29 -14.33 9.16 -3.98
CA LEU A 29 -13.09 9.09 -3.20
C LEU A 29 -13.22 8.13 -2.02
N SER A 30 -14.34 8.15 -1.31
CA SER A 30 -14.60 7.23 -0.20
C SER A 30 -14.71 5.77 -0.67
N LEU A 31 -15.32 5.53 -1.82
CA LEU A 31 -15.41 4.21 -2.46
C LEU A 31 -14.04 3.69 -2.87
N ALA A 32 -13.23 4.52 -3.53
CA ALA A 32 -11.86 4.18 -3.93
C ALA A 32 -10.99 3.86 -2.69
N TRP A 33 -11.10 4.66 -1.63
CA TRP A 33 -10.39 4.43 -0.38
C TRP A 33 -10.81 3.12 0.30
N ASN A 34 -12.12 2.85 0.37
CA ASN A 34 -12.65 1.61 0.93
C ASN A 34 -12.21 0.37 0.13
N LEU A 35 -12.19 0.47 -1.20
CA LEU A 35 -11.72 -0.60 -2.08
C LEU A 35 -10.23 -0.87 -1.84
N ASN A 36 -9.39 0.16 -1.85
CA ASN A 36 -7.96 0.03 -1.60
C ASN A 36 -7.66 -0.57 -0.22
N ARG A 37 -8.39 -0.14 0.81
CA ARG A 37 -8.28 -0.70 2.16
C ARG A 37 -8.67 -2.18 2.20
N THR A 38 -9.73 -2.55 1.50
CA THR A 38 -10.17 -3.95 1.43
C THR A 38 -9.16 -4.83 0.69
N LEU A 39 -8.64 -4.36 -0.44
CA LEU A 39 -7.61 -5.08 -1.21
C LEU A 39 -6.33 -5.27 -0.39
N SER A 40 -5.89 -4.24 0.34
CA SER A 40 -4.72 -4.34 1.23
C SER A 40 -4.93 -5.37 2.34
N LYS A 41 -6.12 -5.43 2.93
CA LYS A 41 -6.45 -6.45 3.94
C LYS A 41 -6.46 -7.86 3.36
N LEU A 42 -6.97 -8.05 2.14
CA LEU A 42 -7.00 -9.35 1.48
C LEU A 42 -5.60 -9.82 1.11
N ASN A 43 -4.76 -8.95 0.56
CA ASN A 43 -3.35 -9.27 0.29
C ASN A 43 -2.58 -9.64 1.56
N TYR A 44 -2.76 -8.88 2.61
CA TYR A 44 -2.17 -9.19 3.92
C TYR A 44 -2.62 -10.58 4.42
N ARG A 45 -3.88 -10.92 4.23
CA ARG A 45 -4.44 -12.23 4.60
C ARG A 45 -3.82 -13.38 3.81
N ILE A 46 -3.71 -13.23 2.49
CA ILE A 46 -3.05 -14.21 1.61
C ILE A 46 -1.60 -14.44 2.07
N HIS A 47 -0.87 -13.38 2.34
CA HIS A 47 0.52 -13.47 2.78
C HIS A 47 0.67 -14.11 4.15
N THR A 48 -0.13 -13.70 5.14
CA THR A 48 -0.07 -14.26 6.49
C THR A 48 -0.54 -15.71 6.55
N ASP A 49 -1.47 -16.12 5.70
CA ASP A 49 -1.90 -17.51 5.58
C ASP A 49 -0.79 -18.41 5.04
N ALA A 50 -0.06 -17.97 4.01
CA ALA A 50 1.09 -18.68 3.48
C ALA A 50 2.21 -18.84 4.54
N ILE A 51 2.51 -17.79 5.31
CA ILE A 51 3.46 -17.85 6.43
C ILE A 51 3.00 -18.86 7.46
N LYS A 52 1.74 -18.79 7.88
CA LYS A 52 1.17 -19.69 8.87
C LYS A 52 1.26 -21.15 8.43
N THR A 53 0.91 -21.41 7.19
CA THR A 53 0.81 -22.79 6.67
C THR A 53 2.17 -23.43 6.44
N HIS A 54 3.15 -22.66 5.96
CA HIS A 54 4.42 -23.23 5.48
C HIS A 54 5.64 -22.87 6.32
N LEU A 55 5.62 -21.77 7.07
CA LEU A 55 6.78 -21.29 7.82
C LEU A 55 6.64 -21.44 9.34
N ILE A 56 5.41 -21.63 9.85
CA ILE A 56 5.18 -21.79 11.29
C ILE A 56 4.83 -23.25 11.58
N PRO A 57 5.74 -23.99 12.25
CA PRO A 57 5.44 -25.35 12.70
C PRO A 57 4.29 -25.39 13.72
N ALA A 58 3.51 -26.48 13.74
CA ALA A 58 2.33 -26.61 14.62
C ALA A 58 2.65 -26.54 16.14
N ALA A 59 3.90 -26.76 16.53
CA ALA A 59 4.33 -26.86 17.93
C ALA A 59 5.02 -25.58 18.46
N VAL A 60 4.94 -24.45 17.77
CA VAL A 60 5.60 -23.20 18.22
C VAL A 60 4.70 -22.37 19.13
N THR A 61 5.33 -21.61 20.03
CA THR A 61 4.63 -20.64 20.88
C THR A 61 4.17 -19.41 20.11
N SER A 62 3.20 -18.67 20.65
CA SER A 62 2.76 -17.39 20.05
C SER A 62 3.90 -16.39 19.86
N SER A 63 4.87 -16.36 20.77
CA SER A 63 6.06 -15.49 20.67
C SER A 63 6.94 -15.87 19.50
N GLN A 64 7.19 -17.17 19.28
CA GLN A 64 7.98 -17.66 18.15
C GLN A 64 7.27 -17.39 16.80
N ALA A 65 5.96 -17.60 16.76
CA ALA A 65 5.16 -17.24 15.58
C ALA A 65 5.26 -15.74 15.26
N ALA A 66 5.17 -14.87 16.27
CA ALA A 66 5.30 -13.42 16.11
C ALA A 66 6.66 -13.01 15.51
N ILE A 67 7.76 -13.68 15.91
CA ILE A 67 9.08 -13.45 15.36
C ILE A 67 9.12 -13.79 13.86
N THR A 68 8.51 -14.90 13.46
CA THR A 68 8.45 -15.32 12.05
C THR A 68 7.68 -14.29 11.22
N TYR A 69 6.51 -13.83 11.68
CA TYR A 69 5.74 -12.79 11.00
C TYR A 69 6.53 -11.47 10.88
N ALA A 70 7.21 -11.06 11.93
CA ALA A 70 8.03 -9.84 11.92
C ALA A 70 9.22 -9.97 10.94
N SER A 71 9.88 -11.11 10.91
CA SER A 71 10.98 -11.40 9.98
C SER A 71 10.52 -11.36 8.52
N GLU A 72 9.37 -11.93 8.22
CA GLU A 72 8.81 -11.88 6.86
C GLU A 72 8.39 -10.46 6.45
N ALA A 73 7.80 -9.70 7.35
CA ALA A 73 7.48 -8.29 7.09
C ALA A 73 8.73 -7.44 6.87
N ASP A 74 9.77 -7.65 7.65
CA ASP A 74 11.04 -6.96 7.48
C ASP A 74 11.77 -7.36 6.19
N MET A 75 11.67 -8.62 5.77
CA MET A 75 12.21 -9.08 4.48
C MET A 75 11.56 -8.32 3.32
N LEU A 76 10.25 -8.10 3.34
CA LEU A 76 9.54 -7.30 2.34
C LEU A 76 9.94 -5.83 2.38
N ASN A 77 10.11 -5.27 3.58
CA ASN A 77 10.59 -3.91 3.76
C ASN A 77 11.99 -3.74 3.15
N VAL A 78 12.89 -4.69 3.40
CA VAL A 78 14.25 -4.68 2.82
C VAL A 78 14.19 -4.84 1.30
N ALA A 79 13.32 -5.70 0.77
CA ALA A 79 13.18 -5.92 -0.66
C ALA A 79 12.77 -4.64 -1.42
N LEU A 80 11.94 -3.79 -0.83
CA LEU A 80 11.41 -2.58 -1.46
C LEU A 80 12.15 -1.30 -1.03
N PHE A 81 12.38 -1.13 0.27
CA PHE A 81 12.90 0.12 0.85
C PHE A 81 14.41 0.05 1.18
N GLY A 82 14.99 -1.15 1.18
CA GLY A 82 16.41 -1.37 1.48
C GLY A 82 16.74 -1.41 2.99
N HIS A 83 15.75 -1.33 3.89
CA HIS A 83 15.97 -1.34 5.34
C HIS A 83 14.77 -1.95 6.09
N THR A 84 15.04 -2.44 7.31
CA THR A 84 14.02 -2.99 8.20
C THR A 84 13.21 -1.88 8.87
N ALA A 85 12.07 -2.24 9.48
CA ALA A 85 11.26 -1.31 10.25
C ALA A 85 12.06 -0.68 11.42
N LYS A 86 12.93 -1.47 12.06
CA LYS A 86 13.80 -0.98 13.13
C LYS A 86 14.81 0.03 12.62
N GLN A 87 15.54 -0.29 11.54
CA GLN A 87 16.52 0.61 10.93
C GLN A 87 15.87 1.96 10.52
N TRP A 88 14.69 1.92 9.95
CA TRP A 88 13.96 3.13 9.60
C TRP A 88 13.61 3.97 10.84
N ARG A 89 13.13 3.33 11.91
CA ARG A 89 12.76 4.02 13.16
C ARG A 89 13.98 4.64 13.83
N ASP A 90 15.10 3.93 13.86
CA ASP A 90 16.35 4.42 14.43
C ASP A 90 16.89 5.64 13.65
N ALA A 91 16.70 5.66 12.33
CA ALA A 91 17.06 6.78 11.47
C ALA A 91 16.06 7.98 11.55
N ASN A 92 14.83 7.74 12.00
CA ASN A 92 13.75 8.74 12.04
C ASN A 92 13.10 8.83 13.42
N PRO A 93 13.84 9.12 14.51
CA PRO A 93 13.35 9.02 15.88
C PRO A 93 12.26 10.06 16.22
N LYS A 94 12.11 11.12 15.41
CA LYS A 94 11.12 12.19 15.59
C LYS A 94 9.83 11.96 14.82
N LEU A 95 9.77 10.97 13.93
CA LEU A 95 8.59 10.67 13.14
C LEU A 95 7.70 9.67 13.88
N GLU A 96 6.41 9.98 13.96
CA GLU A 96 5.41 9.05 14.49
C GLU A 96 4.97 8.06 13.41
N GLY A 97 4.46 6.89 13.84
CA GLY A 97 3.97 5.87 12.92
C GLY A 97 5.04 4.89 12.45
N ASN A 98 4.90 4.43 11.22
CA ASN A 98 5.79 3.44 10.63
C ASN A 98 6.22 3.85 9.21
N MET A 99 7.21 3.16 8.67
CA MET A 99 7.78 3.43 7.34
C MET A 99 6.71 3.48 6.23
N ARG A 100 5.68 2.65 6.31
CA ARG A 100 4.62 2.57 5.28
C ARG A 100 3.74 3.82 5.27
N ASP A 101 3.62 4.54 6.39
CA ASP A 101 2.85 5.77 6.49
C ASP A 101 3.50 6.92 5.68
N TYR A 102 4.80 6.79 5.39
CA TYR A 102 5.59 7.75 4.62
C TYR A 102 5.93 7.25 3.21
N ALA A 103 5.40 6.10 2.82
CA ALA A 103 5.63 5.53 1.50
C ALA A 103 4.82 6.25 0.41
N THR A 104 5.37 6.31 -0.79
CA THR A 104 4.65 6.82 -1.96
C THR A 104 3.56 5.84 -2.43
N ILE A 105 2.63 6.32 -3.25
CA ILE A 105 1.57 5.46 -3.82
C ILE A 105 2.19 4.31 -4.63
N GLU A 106 3.24 4.58 -5.39
CA GLU A 106 3.96 3.58 -6.17
C GLU A 106 4.58 2.52 -5.26
N GLN A 107 5.22 2.95 -4.17
CA GLN A 107 5.81 2.03 -3.19
C GLN A 107 4.75 1.16 -2.51
N LEU A 108 3.60 1.72 -2.15
CA LEU A 108 2.51 0.95 -1.55
C LEU A 108 1.92 -0.07 -2.53
N LEU A 109 1.80 0.29 -3.81
CA LEU A 109 1.35 -0.65 -4.85
C LEU A 109 2.34 -1.78 -5.04
N VAL A 110 3.64 -1.47 -5.16
CA VAL A 110 4.69 -2.49 -5.30
C VAL A 110 4.73 -3.39 -4.06
N LEU A 111 4.59 -2.81 -2.85
CA LEU A 111 4.55 -3.59 -1.61
C LEU A 111 3.40 -4.61 -1.63
N ALA A 112 2.19 -4.20 -2.01
CA ALA A 112 1.05 -5.12 -2.14
C ALA A 112 1.30 -6.23 -3.15
N ASN A 113 1.93 -5.91 -4.28
CA ASN A 113 2.28 -6.90 -5.30
C ASN A 113 3.32 -7.91 -4.80
N ILE A 114 4.40 -7.46 -4.15
CA ILE A 114 5.43 -8.38 -3.64
C ILE A 114 4.95 -9.17 -2.42
N GLU A 115 3.99 -8.68 -1.65
CA GLU A 115 3.32 -9.47 -0.60
C GLU A 115 2.60 -10.70 -1.20
N GLY A 116 1.81 -10.49 -2.25
CA GLY A 116 1.14 -11.59 -2.95
C GLY A 116 2.13 -12.56 -3.61
N MET A 117 3.17 -12.04 -4.25
CA MET A 117 4.22 -12.87 -4.87
C MET A 117 5.01 -13.66 -3.84
N ASN A 118 5.30 -13.08 -2.66
CA ASN A 118 5.97 -13.78 -1.59
C ASN A 118 5.16 -14.98 -1.08
N ALA A 119 3.83 -14.85 -1.00
CA ALA A 119 2.96 -15.97 -0.65
C ALA A 119 3.17 -17.16 -1.59
N GLU A 120 3.21 -16.93 -2.91
CA GLU A 120 3.47 -17.98 -3.89
C GLU A 120 4.88 -18.58 -3.77
N LEU A 121 5.90 -17.73 -3.56
CA LEU A 121 7.27 -18.21 -3.37
C LEU A 121 7.43 -19.05 -2.09
N ILE A 122 6.65 -18.75 -1.05
CA ILE A 122 6.55 -19.57 0.17
C ILE A 122 5.94 -20.93 -0.15
N HIS A 123 4.82 -20.97 -0.89
CA HIS A 123 4.19 -22.22 -1.33
C HIS A 123 5.12 -23.08 -2.18
N MET A 124 5.98 -22.44 -2.97
CA MET A 124 7.01 -23.12 -3.76
C MET A 124 8.20 -23.64 -2.92
N GLY A 125 8.24 -23.35 -1.63
CA GLY A 125 9.27 -23.82 -0.71
C GLY A 125 10.61 -23.09 -0.83
N LEU A 126 10.67 -21.88 -1.42
CA LEU A 126 11.89 -21.10 -1.53
C LEU A 126 12.35 -20.59 -0.15
N SER A 127 13.65 -20.60 0.09
CA SER A 127 14.25 -20.00 1.29
C SER A 127 14.03 -18.49 1.33
N GLN A 128 14.04 -17.90 2.53
CA GLN A 128 13.87 -16.46 2.71
C GLN A 128 14.90 -15.63 1.90
N GLY A 129 16.15 -16.09 1.86
CA GLY A 129 17.21 -15.41 1.10
C GLY A 129 16.96 -15.42 -0.42
N GLU A 130 16.46 -16.52 -0.97
CA GLU A 130 16.10 -16.60 -2.39
C GLU A 130 14.87 -15.74 -2.69
N ARG A 131 13.89 -15.74 -1.80
CA ARG A 131 12.69 -14.89 -1.92
C ARG A 131 13.06 -13.41 -1.89
N LEU A 132 13.92 -13.00 -0.94
CA LEU A 132 14.41 -11.63 -0.87
C LEU A 132 15.03 -11.16 -2.20
N LYS A 133 15.94 -11.96 -2.78
CA LYS A 133 16.59 -11.63 -4.06
C LYS A 133 15.59 -11.46 -5.18
N ARG A 134 14.65 -12.39 -5.32
CA ARG A 134 13.62 -12.33 -6.37
C ARG A 134 12.68 -11.15 -6.19
N LEU A 135 12.20 -10.92 -4.98
CA LEU A 135 11.27 -9.84 -4.67
C LEU A 135 11.92 -8.46 -4.82
N ASN A 136 13.20 -8.32 -4.45
CA ASN A 136 13.95 -7.08 -4.70
C ASN A 136 14.06 -6.77 -6.20
N GLN A 137 14.40 -7.75 -7.03
CA GLN A 137 14.45 -7.57 -8.50
C GLN A 137 13.09 -7.19 -9.08
N ILE A 138 12.01 -7.78 -8.57
CA ILE A 138 10.64 -7.46 -8.98
C ILE A 138 10.29 -6.04 -8.55
N ALA A 139 10.58 -5.66 -7.30
CA ALA A 139 10.33 -4.33 -6.77
C ALA A 139 11.04 -3.25 -7.60
N ILE A 140 12.31 -3.44 -7.92
CA ILE A 140 13.08 -2.51 -8.76
C ILE A 140 12.42 -2.32 -10.13
N ARG A 141 12.06 -3.42 -10.81
CA ARG A 141 11.41 -3.35 -12.13
C ARG A 141 10.05 -2.66 -12.08
N GLN A 142 9.23 -3.00 -11.10
CA GLN A 142 7.91 -2.39 -10.94
C GLN A 142 8.01 -0.90 -10.60
N MET A 143 8.92 -0.52 -9.72
CA MET A 143 9.18 0.89 -9.40
C MET A 143 9.63 1.67 -10.65
N GLN A 144 10.51 1.12 -11.48
CA GLN A 144 10.93 1.75 -12.73
C GLN A 144 9.75 2.02 -13.68
N VAL A 145 8.86 1.04 -13.85
CA VAL A 145 7.68 1.18 -14.69
C VAL A 145 6.71 2.22 -14.11
N LEU A 146 6.41 2.16 -12.82
CA LEU A 146 5.43 3.03 -12.18
C LEU A 146 5.91 4.49 -12.11
N THR A 147 7.18 4.73 -11.84
CA THR A 147 7.73 6.10 -11.80
C THR A 147 7.79 6.76 -13.18
N SER A 148 7.82 5.98 -14.25
CA SER A 148 7.76 6.47 -15.63
C SER A 148 6.32 6.58 -16.17
N ALA A 149 5.32 5.96 -15.54
CA ALA A 149 3.94 5.94 -16.01
C ALA A 149 3.28 7.32 -15.95
N SER A 150 2.68 7.74 -17.08
CA SER A 150 2.00 9.04 -17.18
C SER A 150 0.77 9.16 -16.26
N ALA A 151 0.05 8.06 -16.03
CA ALA A 151 -1.13 8.02 -15.17
C ALA A 151 -0.81 8.42 -13.72
N ILE A 152 0.34 7.98 -13.19
CA ILE A 152 0.77 8.34 -11.82
C ILE A 152 1.24 9.78 -11.73
N LYS A 153 1.84 10.31 -12.80
CA LYS A 153 2.19 11.74 -12.87
C LYS A 153 0.95 12.65 -12.82
N GLN A 154 -0.19 12.19 -13.33
CA GLN A 154 -1.47 12.92 -13.25
C GLN A 154 -2.08 12.90 -11.85
N LEU A 155 -1.89 11.82 -11.08
CA LEU A 155 -2.41 11.72 -9.70
C LEU A 155 -1.63 12.59 -8.68
N LYS A 156 -0.42 13.04 -9.07
CA LYS A 156 0.45 13.87 -8.22
C LYS A 156 0.26 15.38 -8.45
N LYS A 157 -0.60 15.78 -9.39
CA LYS A 157 -1.00 17.17 -9.63
C LYS A 157 -2.28 17.47 -8.90
#